data_a1af61bffa9165ae8f8859bbf7215eeb
#
_entry.id   a1af61bffa9165ae8f8859bbf7215eeb
#
_cell.length_a   1.000
_cell.length_b   1.000
_cell.length_c   1.000
_cell.angle_alpha   90.00
_cell.angle_beta   90.00
_cell.angle_gamma   90.00
#
_symmetry.space_group_name_H-M   'P 1'
#
loop_
_entity.id
_entity.type
_entity.pdbx_description
1 polymer ?
#
loop_
_entity_poly.entity_id
_entity_poly.type
_entity_poly.pdbx_seq_one_letter_code
_entity_poly.pdbx_strand_id
1 'polypeptide(L)'
;MTQYLISFGAHAMDHIPDEDAPAVAGAAHAAVQEAINAGVFVSAGGLENQPASIVATDGTVTDDPYPEAIGGFTLVDVPSRE
;
A
#
# COMPACT_ATOMS: atom_id res chain seq x y z
N MET A 1 -18.56 -0.91 -11.41
CA MET A 1 -17.75 0.02 -10.61
C MET A 1 -16.30 -0.08 -11.03
N THR A 2 -15.52 0.94 -10.76
CA THR A 2 -14.12 0.97 -11.17
C THR A 2 -13.22 0.56 -10.00
N GLN A 3 -12.21 -0.24 -10.29
CA GLN A 3 -11.23 -0.63 -9.29
C GLN A 3 -10.10 0.40 -9.23
N TYR A 4 -9.66 0.70 -8.05
CA TYR A 4 -8.53 1.60 -7.80
C TYR A 4 -7.50 0.92 -6.91
N LEU A 5 -6.24 1.08 -7.26
CA LEU A 5 -5.12 0.61 -6.46
C LEU A 5 -4.56 1.79 -5.66
N ILE A 6 -4.54 1.63 -4.34
CA ILE A 6 -3.94 2.62 -3.44
C ILE A 6 -2.66 1.99 -2.90
N SER A 7 -1.52 2.61 -3.19
CA SER A 7 -0.23 2.10 -2.74
C SER A 7 0.45 3.08 -1.79
N PHE A 8 1.29 2.55 -0.93
CA PHE A 8 2.02 3.33 0.07
C PHE A 8 3.51 3.07 -0.10
N GLY A 9 4.32 4.14 -0.01
CA GLY A 9 5.76 3.99 -0.03
C GLY A 9 6.28 3.23 1.18
N ALA A 10 7.42 2.58 1.02
CA ALA A 10 8.03 1.79 2.10
C ALA A 10 8.39 2.64 3.32
N HIS A 11 8.62 3.94 3.13
CA HIS A 11 9.01 4.86 4.18
C HIS A 11 7.88 5.77 4.64
N ALA A 12 6.64 5.49 4.24
CA ALA A 12 5.49 6.34 4.55
C ALA A 12 5.26 6.48 6.07
N MET A 13 5.68 5.48 6.85
CA MET A 13 5.50 5.47 8.29
C MET A 13 6.76 5.85 9.09
N ASP A 14 7.84 6.24 8.42
CA ASP A 14 9.12 6.51 9.10
C ASP A 14 9.04 7.67 10.10
N HIS A 15 8.12 8.59 9.88
CA HIS A 15 7.92 9.73 10.77
C HIS A 15 7.07 9.41 12.01
N ILE A 16 6.55 8.19 12.10
CA ILE A 16 5.69 7.79 13.22
C ILE A 16 6.56 7.19 14.32
N PRO A 17 6.52 7.73 15.57
CA PRO A 17 7.24 7.11 16.68
C PRO A 17 6.74 5.69 16.96
N ASP A 18 7.65 4.83 17.42
CA ASP A 18 7.30 3.43 17.74
C ASP A 18 6.16 3.34 18.76
N GLU A 19 6.12 4.28 19.71
CA GLU A 19 5.08 4.32 20.75
C GLU A 19 3.68 4.56 20.17
N ASP A 20 3.61 5.19 18.99
CA ASP A 20 2.33 5.47 18.32
C ASP A 20 1.93 4.37 17.33
N ALA A 21 2.81 3.41 17.05
CA ALA A 21 2.54 2.35 16.06
C ALA A 21 1.27 1.56 16.36
N PRO A 22 0.97 1.16 17.62
CA PRO A 22 -0.29 0.45 17.88
C PRO A 22 -1.53 1.27 17.56
N ALA A 23 -1.52 2.59 17.82
CA ALA A 23 -2.65 3.46 17.51
C ALA A 23 -2.84 3.59 16.00
N VAL A 24 -1.74 3.72 15.25
CA VAL A 24 -1.78 3.78 13.79
C VAL A 24 -2.28 2.46 13.21
N ALA A 25 -1.81 1.32 13.71
CA ALA A 25 -2.29 0.01 13.28
C ALA A 25 -3.80 -0.14 13.53
N GLY A 26 -4.28 0.30 14.70
CA GLY A 26 -5.71 0.27 15.02
C GLY A 26 -6.53 1.13 14.07
N ALA A 27 -6.04 2.32 13.73
CA ALA A 27 -6.70 3.20 12.77
C ALA A 27 -6.74 2.57 11.37
N ALA A 28 -5.65 1.94 10.94
CA ALA A 28 -5.59 1.26 9.66
C ALA A 28 -6.57 0.08 9.61
N HIS A 29 -6.64 -0.72 10.68
CA HIS A 29 -7.61 -1.81 10.77
C HIS A 29 -9.04 -1.30 10.71
N ALA A 30 -9.34 -0.19 11.39
CA ALA A 30 -10.67 0.41 11.36
C ALA A 30 -11.04 0.87 9.96
N ALA A 31 -10.11 1.47 9.23
CA ALA A 31 -10.34 1.92 7.85
C ALA A 31 -10.63 0.73 6.93
N VAL A 32 -9.88 -0.36 7.06
CA VAL A 32 -10.10 -1.58 6.27
C VAL A 32 -11.45 -2.19 6.60
N GLN A 33 -11.80 -2.26 7.88
CA GLN A 33 -13.09 -2.80 8.30
C GLN A 33 -14.24 -1.97 7.76
N GLU A 34 -14.09 -0.65 7.74
CA GLU A 34 -15.10 0.24 7.17
C GLU A 34 -15.27 -0.02 5.66
N ALA A 35 -14.18 -0.23 4.94
CA ALA A 35 -14.23 -0.57 3.52
C ALA A 35 -14.92 -1.92 3.29
N ILE A 36 -14.64 -2.91 4.14
CA ILE A 36 -15.31 -4.22 4.06
C ILE A 36 -16.80 -4.05 4.30
N ASN A 37 -17.18 -3.29 5.31
CA ASN A 37 -18.58 -3.07 5.65
C ASN A 37 -19.33 -2.33 4.54
N ALA A 38 -18.65 -1.46 3.83
CA ALA A 38 -19.23 -0.74 2.69
C ALA A 38 -19.29 -1.57 1.40
N GLY A 39 -18.67 -2.76 1.40
CA GLY A 39 -18.69 -3.64 0.23
C GLY A 39 -17.76 -3.23 -0.88
N VAL A 40 -16.79 -2.36 -0.61
CA VAL A 40 -15.85 -1.86 -1.64
C VAL A 40 -14.45 -2.47 -1.55
N PHE A 41 -14.16 -3.19 -0.48
CA PHE A 41 -12.84 -3.79 -0.29
C PHE A 41 -12.66 -5.02 -1.19
N VAL A 42 -11.54 -5.07 -1.93
CA VAL A 42 -11.18 -6.21 -2.76
C VAL A 42 -10.03 -6.99 -2.15
N SER A 43 -8.91 -6.31 -1.90
CA SER A 43 -7.71 -6.96 -1.38
C SER A 43 -6.77 -5.92 -0.80
N ALA A 44 -5.89 -6.35 0.08
CA ALA A 44 -4.84 -5.51 0.63
C ALA A 44 -3.67 -6.39 1.05
N GLY A 45 -2.49 -5.83 1.13
CA GLY A 45 -1.32 -6.55 1.59
C GLY A 45 -0.18 -5.62 1.95
N GLY A 46 0.66 -6.06 2.87
CA GLY A 46 1.94 -5.46 3.14
C GLY A 46 3.02 -6.17 2.34
N LEU A 47 4.05 -5.45 2.00
CA LEU A 47 5.19 -6.01 1.27
C LEU A 47 6.41 -6.04 2.18
N GLU A 48 7.26 -7.03 1.94
CA GLU A 48 8.52 -7.12 2.68
C GLU A 48 9.38 -5.87 2.42
N ASN A 49 10.16 -5.50 3.41
CA ASN A 49 11.09 -4.40 3.28
C ASN A 49 12.25 -4.80 2.38
N GLN A 50 12.20 -4.37 1.14
CA GLN A 50 13.19 -4.71 0.13
C GLN A 50 13.35 -3.55 -0.87
N PRO A 51 14.50 -3.45 -1.54
CA PRO A 51 14.66 -2.45 -2.59
C PRO A 51 13.73 -2.72 -3.77
N ALA A 52 13.32 -1.65 -4.43
CA ALA A 52 12.56 -1.79 -5.66
C ALA A 52 13.48 -2.24 -6.80
N SER A 53 12.92 -3.02 -7.71
CA SER A 53 13.63 -3.45 -8.93
C SER A 53 12.90 -2.89 -10.14
N ILE A 54 13.68 -2.53 -11.15
CA ILE A 54 13.14 -2.10 -12.44
C ILE A 54 13.34 -3.23 -13.43
N VAL A 55 12.25 -3.68 -14.03
CA VAL A 55 12.29 -4.71 -15.07
C VAL A 55 11.99 -4.06 -16.40
N ALA A 56 12.98 -4.04 -17.28
CA ALA A 56 12.83 -3.49 -18.63
C ALA A 56 12.07 -4.48 -19.52
N THR A 57 11.57 -3.99 -20.63
CA THR A 57 10.79 -4.81 -21.57
C THR A 57 11.64 -5.91 -22.21
N ASP A 58 12.96 -5.79 -22.20
CA ASP A 58 13.87 -6.83 -22.70
C ASP A 58 14.21 -7.89 -21.65
N GLY A 59 13.65 -7.79 -20.43
CA GLY A 59 13.91 -8.71 -19.34
C GLY A 59 15.04 -8.32 -18.42
N THR A 60 15.74 -7.21 -18.70
CA THR A 60 16.81 -6.73 -17.81
C THR A 60 16.24 -6.28 -16.47
N VAL A 61 16.85 -6.73 -15.37
CA VAL A 61 16.44 -6.35 -14.01
C VAL A 61 17.52 -5.48 -13.39
N THR A 62 17.10 -4.33 -12.85
CA THR A 62 17.98 -3.38 -12.17
C THR A 62 17.41 -3.12 -10.77
N ASP A 63 18.22 -3.33 -9.74
CA ASP A 63 17.78 -3.16 -8.35
C ASP A 63 17.90 -1.72 -7.86
N ASP A 64 18.31 -0.83 -8.71
CA ASP A 64 18.61 0.56 -8.41
C ASP A 64 18.29 1.36 -9.67
N PRO A 65 17.81 2.54 -9.62
CA PRO A 65 17.69 3.49 -8.51
C PRO A 65 16.25 3.98 -8.28
N TYR A 66 15.30 3.12 -8.15
CA TYR A 66 13.95 3.59 -7.89
C TYR A 66 13.91 4.29 -6.53
N PRO A 67 13.42 5.53 -6.45
CA PRO A 67 13.55 6.34 -5.24
C PRO A 67 12.83 5.78 -4.02
N GLU A 68 11.76 5.02 -4.23
CA GLU A 68 11.02 4.48 -3.09
C GLU A 68 10.30 3.19 -3.47
N ALA A 69 10.52 2.15 -2.67
CA ALA A 69 9.81 0.89 -2.81
C ALA A 69 8.39 1.03 -2.25
N ILE A 70 7.48 0.19 -2.73
CA ILE A 70 6.12 0.12 -2.21
C ILE A 70 6.12 -0.70 -0.92
N GLY A 71 5.53 -0.18 0.15
CA GLY A 71 5.41 -0.88 1.44
C GLY A 71 4.11 -1.64 1.60
N GLY A 72 3.07 -1.28 0.86
CA GLY A 72 1.79 -1.95 0.93
C GLY A 72 0.80 -1.41 -0.07
N PHE A 73 -0.33 -2.08 -0.20
CA PHE A 73 -1.37 -1.66 -1.14
C PHE A 73 -2.76 -2.03 -0.63
N THR A 74 -3.76 -1.34 -1.18
CA THR A 74 -5.16 -1.70 -1.03
C THR A 74 -5.85 -1.57 -2.37
N LEU A 75 -6.65 -2.55 -2.72
CA LEU A 75 -7.44 -2.53 -3.95
C LEU A 75 -8.92 -2.41 -3.57
N VAL A 76 -9.58 -1.42 -4.12
CA VAL A 76 -10.99 -1.15 -3.85
C VAL A 76 -11.79 -1.04 -5.15
N ASP A 77 -13.07 -1.37 -5.07
CA ASP A 77 -14.01 -1.27 -6.19
C ASP A 77 -15.08 -0.25 -5.80
N VAL A 78 -15.00 0.92 -6.38
CA VAL A 78 -15.86 2.06 -6.00
C VAL A 78 -16.41 2.74 -7.25
N PRO A 79 -17.53 3.49 -7.13
CA PRO A 79 -18.10 4.17 -8.29
C PRO A 79 -17.24 5.33 -8.79
N SER A 80 -16.45 5.97 -7.92
CA SER A 80 -15.58 7.09 -8.29
C SER A 80 -14.40 7.17 -7.33
N ARG A 81 -13.43 8.06 -7.65
CA ARG A 81 -12.26 8.30 -6.79
C ARG A 81 -12.61 8.96 -5.46
N GLU A 82 -13.79 9.49 -5.37
CA GLU A 82 -14.27 10.18 -4.15
C GLU A 82 -14.93 9.19 -3.14
#